data_e3793e052e43394317c555fb36c3612d
#
_entry.id   e3793e052e43394317c555fb36c3612d
#
_cell.length_a   1.000
_cell.length_b   1.000
_cell.length_c   1.000
_cell.angle_alpha   90.00
_cell.angle_beta   90.00
_cell.angle_gamma   90.00
#
_symmetry.space_group_name_H-M   'P 1'
#
loop_
_entity.id
_entity.type
_entity.pdbx_description
1 polymer ?
#
loop_
_entity_poly.entity_id
_entity_poly.type
_entity_poly.pdbx_seq_one_letter_code
_entity_poly.pdbx_strand_id
1 'polypeptide(L)'
;LKTARYFYATSLAELEEAAARIGFPCVVKPLMSSSGKGQSLVRNAGELERAWHYGCEGSRGDIRELIIEEFIRFDSEITLLTVTQKDGPTLFCPPIGHVQKGGDYRESFQSPYVAPEYLAEAQRMAAAVTEALTGAGLWGVEFFLSHENGVYFSELSPRPHDTGMVTLAGTQNLNEFELHLRAV
;
A
#
# COMPACT_ATOMS: atom_id res chain seq x y z
N LEU A 1 -0.57 -3.19 -13.54
CA LEU A 1 0.28 -3.20 -12.35
C LEU A 1 0.42 -4.61 -11.80
N LYS A 2 1.59 -4.95 -11.29
CA LYS A 2 1.78 -6.17 -10.53
C LYS A 2 1.39 -5.92 -9.08
N THR A 3 0.33 -6.59 -8.61
CA THR A 3 -0.18 -6.51 -7.24
C THR A 3 -0.52 -7.90 -6.74
N ALA A 4 -0.82 -8.07 -5.45
CA ALA A 4 -1.35 -9.30 -4.90
C ALA A 4 -2.63 -9.74 -5.64
N ARG A 5 -2.84 -11.02 -5.85
CA ARG A 5 -4.13 -11.54 -6.32
C ARG A 5 -5.16 -11.30 -5.23
N TYR A 6 -6.35 -10.90 -5.60
CA TYR A 6 -7.40 -10.57 -4.64
C TYR A 6 -8.79 -10.96 -5.10
N PHE A 7 -9.70 -11.09 -4.15
CA PHE A 7 -11.13 -11.24 -4.37
C PHE A 7 -11.91 -10.42 -3.34
N TYR A 8 -13.10 -10.01 -3.71
CA TYR A 8 -14.05 -9.41 -2.77
C TYR A 8 -14.96 -10.49 -2.18
N ALA A 9 -15.42 -10.27 -0.95
CA ALA A 9 -16.35 -11.15 -0.26
C ALA A 9 -17.36 -10.31 0.53
N THR A 10 -18.65 -10.61 0.34
CA THR A 10 -19.78 -9.99 1.05
C THR A 10 -20.41 -10.94 2.07
N SER A 11 -19.92 -12.18 2.14
CA SER A 11 -20.32 -13.21 3.09
C SER A 11 -19.13 -14.09 3.49
N LEU A 12 -19.27 -14.78 4.64
CA LEU A 12 -18.25 -15.75 5.09
C LEU A 12 -18.05 -16.87 4.05
N ALA A 13 -19.13 -17.34 3.42
CA ALA A 13 -19.06 -18.39 2.40
C ALA A 13 -18.24 -17.95 1.17
N GLU A 14 -18.42 -16.71 0.71
CA GLU A 14 -17.63 -16.14 -0.38
C GLU A 14 -16.16 -15.96 0.04
N LEU A 15 -15.90 -15.58 1.31
CA LEU A 15 -14.54 -15.48 1.83
C LEU A 15 -13.83 -16.84 1.85
N GLU A 16 -14.55 -17.90 2.26
CA GLU A 16 -14.03 -19.28 2.26
C GLU A 16 -13.71 -19.77 0.84
N GLU A 17 -14.61 -19.51 -0.12
CA GLU A 17 -14.38 -19.84 -1.53
C GLU A 17 -13.18 -19.08 -2.09
N ALA A 18 -13.07 -17.79 -1.82
CA ALA A 18 -11.95 -16.96 -2.24
C ALA A 18 -10.63 -17.42 -1.62
N ALA A 19 -10.63 -17.78 -0.33
CA ALA A 19 -9.47 -18.34 0.35
C ALA A 19 -9.00 -19.65 -0.27
N ALA A 20 -9.93 -20.54 -0.66
CA ALA A 20 -9.59 -21.77 -1.35
C ALA A 20 -8.90 -21.53 -2.71
N ARG A 21 -9.23 -20.43 -3.40
CA ARG A 21 -8.62 -20.02 -4.68
C ARG A 21 -7.28 -19.34 -4.53
N ILE A 22 -7.10 -18.53 -3.48
CA ILE A 22 -5.84 -17.81 -3.19
C ILE A 22 -4.81 -18.74 -2.54
N GLY A 23 -5.24 -19.55 -1.58
CA GLY A 23 -4.39 -20.36 -0.72
C GLY A 23 -3.99 -19.63 0.57
N PHE A 24 -3.19 -20.30 1.39
CA PHE A 24 -2.72 -19.76 2.67
C PHE A 24 -1.18 -19.65 2.71
N PRO A 25 -0.64 -18.66 3.43
CA PRO A 25 -1.35 -17.60 4.13
C PRO A 25 -1.97 -16.59 3.18
N CYS A 26 -3.03 -15.91 3.64
CA CYS A 26 -3.67 -14.81 2.92
C CYS A 26 -3.99 -13.66 3.90
N VAL A 27 -4.31 -12.49 3.37
CA VAL A 27 -4.65 -11.30 4.16
C VAL A 27 -6.11 -10.95 3.90
N VAL A 28 -6.88 -10.76 4.97
CA VAL A 28 -8.28 -10.32 4.93
C VAL A 28 -8.33 -8.90 5.47
N LYS A 29 -8.94 -7.99 4.73
CA LYS A 29 -9.04 -6.56 5.05
C LYS A 29 -10.48 -6.07 4.85
N PRO A 30 -10.99 -5.14 5.67
CA PRO A 30 -12.18 -4.37 5.31
C PRO A 30 -11.92 -3.54 4.05
N LEU A 31 -12.94 -3.41 3.22
CA LEU A 31 -12.86 -2.55 2.03
C LEU A 31 -12.64 -1.08 2.40
N MET A 32 -13.20 -0.66 3.54
CA MET A 32 -13.01 0.69 4.09
C MET A 32 -12.53 0.62 5.53
N SER A 33 -11.26 0.88 5.73
CA SER A 33 -10.66 0.98 7.07
C SER A 33 -9.49 1.97 7.06
N SER A 34 -8.85 2.16 8.22
CA SER A 34 -7.61 2.93 8.33
C SER A 34 -6.68 2.29 9.35
N SER A 35 -5.39 2.46 9.15
CA SER A 35 -4.34 2.00 10.08
C SER A 35 -4.46 0.51 10.39
N GLY A 36 -4.75 -0.33 9.39
CA GLY A 36 -4.82 -1.78 9.54
C GLY A 36 -5.95 -2.32 10.41
N LYS A 37 -6.92 -1.49 10.85
CA LYS A 37 -8.05 -1.96 11.66
C LYS A 37 -8.88 -2.97 10.87
N GLY A 38 -9.19 -4.11 11.52
CA GLY A 38 -9.93 -5.19 10.89
C GLY A 38 -9.10 -6.08 9.95
N GLN A 39 -7.81 -5.78 9.74
CA GLN A 39 -6.93 -6.60 8.92
C GLN A 39 -6.46 -7.84 9.68
N SER A 40 -6.46 -8.99 9.03
CA SER A 40 -6.02 -10.27 9.58
C SER A 40 -5.09 -11.01 8.62
N LEU A 41 -3.98 -11.50 9.12
CA LEU A 41 -3.20 -12.54 8.44
C LEU A 41 -3.80 -13.90 8.80
N VAL A 42 -4.34 -14.58 7.81
CA VAL A 42 -5.02 -15.87 7.91
C VAL A 42 -4.08 -16.98 7.42
N ARG A 43 -3.75 -17.93 8.29
CA ARG A 43 -2.78 -19.00 8.01
C ARG A 43 -3.41 -20.31 7.59
N ASN A 44 -4.67 -20.50 7.91
CA ASN A 44 -5.44 -21.70 7.61
C ASN A 44 -6.94 -21.42 7.65
N ALA A 45 -7.73 -22.35 7.11
CA ALA A 45 -9.18 -22.20 7.01
C ALA A 45 -9.90 -21.99 8.36
N GLY A 46 -9.37 -22.55 9.45
CA GLY A 46 -9.98 -22.40 10.79
C GLY A 46 -9.91 -20.97 11.35
N GLU A 47 -9.14 -20.07 10.73
CA GLU A 47 -9.03 -18.66 11.15
C GLU A 47 -9.98 -17.74 10.37
N LEU A 48 -10.65 -18.22 9.29
CA LEU A 48 -11.44 -17.38 8.38
C LEU A 48 -12.66 -16.75 9.08
N GLU A 49 -13.40 -17.51 9.88
CA GLU A 49 -14.58 -16.99 10.58
C GLU A 49 -14.21 -15.83 11.51
N ARG A 50 -13.12 -15.99 12.28
CA ARG A 50 -12.61 -14.92 13.15
C ARG A 50 -12.17 -13.69 12.33
N ALA A 51 -11.49 -13.92 11.20
CA ALA A 51 -11.05 -12.84 10.32
C ALA A 51 -12.22 -12.10 9.69
N TRP A 52 -13.29 -12.81 9.32
CA TRP A 52 -14.54 -12.25 8.83
C TRP A 52 -15.17 -11.29 9.86
N HIS A 53 -15.38 -11.79 11.08
CA HIS A 53 -15.98 -10.98 12.15
C HIS A 53 -15.14 -9.75 12.48
N TYR A 54 -13.83 -9.93 12.65
CA TYR A 54 -12.91 -8.82 12.94
C TYR A 54 -12.86 -7.81 11.79
N GLY A 55 -12.90 -8.27 10.53
CA GLY A 55 -12.97 -7.40 9.36
C GLY A 55 -14.27 -6.58 9.32
N CYS A 56 -15.41 -7.20 9.58
CA CYS A 56 -16.70 -6.52 9.66
C CYS A 56 -16.75 -5.47 10.78
N GLU A 57 -16.21 -5.78 11.96
CA GLU A 57 -16.13 -4.85 13.10
C GLU A 57 -15.18 -3.66 12.82
N GLY A 58 -14.09 -3.90 12.09
CA GLY A 58 -13.10 -2.88 11.72
C GLY A 58 -13.52 -2.02 10.51
N SER A 59 -14.58 -2.38 9.83
CA SER A 59 -15.10 -1.67 8.66
C SER A 59 -15.69 -0.30 9.05
N ARG A 60 -15.49 0.71 8.20
CA ARG A 60 -16.14 2.01 8.34
C ARG A 60 -17.46 2.05 7.58
N GLY A 61 -18.49 2.57 8.20
CA GLY A 61 -19.85 2.63 7.65
C GLY A 61 -20.58 1.29 7.70
N ASP A 62 -21.68 1.18 6.97
CA ASP A 62 -22.55 0.00 6.96
C ASP A 62 -22.15 -1.05 5.91
N ILE A 63 -20.98 -0.87 5.27
CA ILE A 63 -20.51 -1.76 4.20
C ILE A 63 -19.82 -2.96 4.84
N ARG A 64 -20.43 -4.14 4.68
CA ARG A 64 -19.89 -5.44 5.10
C ARG A 64 -19.25 -6.15 3.90
N GLU A 65 -18.27 -5.51 3.31
CA GLU A 65 -17.51 -6.07 2.20
C GLU A 65 -16.04 -6.11 2.59
N LEU A 66 -15.44 -7.28 2.44
CA LEU A 66 -14.03 -7.52 2.72
C LEU A 66 -13.29 -7.83 1.41
N ILE A 67 -12.01 -7.56 1.41
CA ILE A 67 -11.08 -8.01 0.38
C ILE A 67 -10.16 -9.06 1.00
N ILE A 68 -9.97 -10.17 0.28
CA ILE A 68 -8.97 -11.18 0.59
C ILE A 68 -7.87 -11.12 -0.44
N GLU A 69 -6.63 -11.05 0.03
CA GLU A 69 -5.44 -10.90 -0.81
C GLU A 69 -4.43 -12.01 -0.56
N GLU A 70 -3.69 -12.36 -1.61
CA GLU A 70 -2.51 -13.18 -1.52
C GLU A 70 -1.49 -12.53 -0.56
N PHE A 71 -0.92 -13.32 0.34
CA PHE A 71 0.16 -12.84 1.18
C PHE A 71 1.47 -12.77 0.39
N ILE A 72 1.92 -11.55 0.13
CA ILE A 72 3.20 -11.32 -0.55
C ILE A 72 4.33 -11.45 0.47
N ARG A 73 5.26 -12.37 0.21
CA ARG A 73 6.53 -12.43 0.94
C ARG A 73 7.46 -11.39 0.36
N PHE A 74 7.81 -10.41 1.16
CA PHE A 74 8.70 -9.33 0.77
C PHE A 74 9.88 -9.21 1.73
N ASP A 75 10.96 -8.61 1.26
CA ASP A 75 12.18 -8.37 2.03
C ASP A 75 12.19 -6.95 2.62
N SER A 76 11.56 -6.00 1.94
CA SER A 76 11.43 -4.62 2.38
C SER A 76 10.21 -3.92 1.78
N GLU A 77 9.80 -2.84 2.43
CA GLU A 77 8.73 -1.95 1.98
C GLU A 77 9.30 -0.57 1.70
N ILE A 78 8.83 0.06 0.63
CA ILE A 78 9.17 1.45 0.32
C ILE A 78 7.92 2.27 -0.01
N THR A 79 7.99 3.55 0.28
CA THR A 79 7.07 4.57 -0.24
C THR A 79 7.80 5.44 -1.25
N LEU A 80 7.21 5.65 -2.42
CA LEU A 80 7.59 6.68 -3.39
C LEU A 80 6.63 7.84 -3.29
N LEU A 81 7.11 8.97 -2.76
CA LEU A 81 6.40 10.23 -2.90
C LEU A 81 6.48 10.63 -4.37
N THR A 82 5.33 10.61 -5.02
CA THR A 82 5.17 10.87 -6.45
C THR A 82 4.41 12.18 -6.62
N VAL A 83 4.91 13.07 -7.45
CA VAL A 83 4.33 14.40 -7.68
C VAL A 83 3.84 14.49 -9.12
N THR A 84 2.54 14.71 -9.27
CA THR A 84 1.92 15.02 -10.56
C THR A 84 1.59 16.50 -10.62
N GLN A 85 1.77 17.10 -11.80
CA GLN A 85 1.58 18.53 -12.06
C GLN A 85 0.55 18.70 -13.16
N LYS A 86 -0.09 19.88 -13.20
CA LYS A 86 -1.03 20.23 -14.28
C LYS A 86 -0.36 20.17 -15.64
N ASP A 87 0.83 20.75 -15.72
CA ASP A 87 1.64 20.85 -16.97
C ASP A 87 3.08 20.46 -16.62
N GLY A 88 3.49 19.25 -17.00
CA GLY A 88 4.85 18.77 -16.76
C GLY A 88 4.94 17.27 -16.50
N PRO A 89 6.15 16.75 -16.36
CA PRO A 89 6.36 15.34 -16.09
C PRO A 89 5.98 14.97 -14.65
N THR A 90 5.66 13.71 -14.43
CA THR A 90 5.61 13.13 -13.09
C THR A 90 7.02 13.12 -12.48
N LEU A 91 7.13 13.61 -11.25
CA LEU A 91 8.38 13.66 -10.49
C LEU A 91 8.35 12.66 -9.35
N PHE A 92 9.52 12.12 -9.01
CA PHE A 92 9.68 11.14 -7.92
C PHE A 92 10.68 11.68 -6.90
N CYS A 93 10.31 11.61 -5.63
CA CYS A 93 11.25 11.82 -4.54
C CYS A 93 12.16 10.60 -4.36
N PRO A 94 13.29 10.73 -3.66
CA PRO A 94 14.06 9.58 -3.21
C PRO A 94 13.17 8.61 -2.44
N PRO A 95 13.35 7.27 -2.60
CA PRO A 95 12.53 6.30 -1.91
C PRO A 95 12.65 6.44 -0.40
N ILE A 96 11.55 6.15 0.29
CA ILE A 96 11.48 6.13 1.74
C ILE A 96 11.27 4.68 2.16
N GLY A 97 12.21 4.14 2.96
CA GLY A 97 12.02 2.87 3.64
C GLY A 97 11.20 3.08 4.90
N HIS A 98 10.36 2.11 5.24
CA HIS A 98 9.60 2.16 6.47
C HIS A 98 9.50 0.79 7.13
N VAL A 99 9.19 0.81 8.42
CA VAL A 99 8.97 -0.37 9.24
C VAL A 99 7.59 -0.28 9.84
N GLN A 100 6.80 -1.33 9.63
CA GLN A 100 5.49 -1.51 10.26
C GLN A 100 5.55 -2.65 11.27
N LYS A 101 4.79 -2.56 12.35
CA LYS A 101 4.64 -3.63 13.33
C LYS A 101 3.18 -3.77 13.73
N GLY A 102 2.59 -4.91 13.38
CA GLY A 102 1.18 -5.18 13.67
C GLY A 102 0.20 -4.27 12.91
N GLY A 103 0.59 -3.76 11.73
CA GLY A 103 -0.18 -2.80 10.94
C GLY A 103 0.03 -1.34 11.33
N ASP A 104 0.78 -1.07 12.40
CA ASP A 104 1.12 0.28 12.81
C ASP A 104 2.46 0.72 12.23
N TYR A 105 2.48 1.91 11.65
CA TYR A 105 3.71 2.63 11.30
C TYR A 105 4.58 2.84 12.54
N ARG A 106 5.88 2.58 12.42
CA ARG A 106 6.85 2.72 13.52
C ARG A 106 7.99 3.65 13.18
N GLU A 107 8.55 3.52 12.01
CA GLU A 107 9.76 4.20 11.61
C GLU A 107 9.79 4.41 10.10
N SER A 108 10.30 5.55 9.65
CA SER A 108 10.72 5.76 8.26
C SER A 108 12.11 6.36 8.18
N PHE A 109 12.79 6.05 7.11
CA PHE A 109 14.16 6.52 6.82
C PHE A 109 14.33 6.79 5.33
N GLN A 110 15.14 7.78 5.00
CA GLN A 110 15.42 8.20 3.63
C GLN A 110 16.93 8.40 3.46
N SER A 111 17.62 7.77 2.50
CA SER A 111 17.10 6.91 1.45
C SER A 111 17.53 5.47 1.73
N PRO A 112 16.63 4.48 1.65
CA PRO A 112 17.05 3.09 1.68
C PRO A 112 17.83 2.77 0.40
N TYR A 113 18.68 1.75 0.46
CA TYR A 113 19.21 1.17 -0.76
C TYR A 113 18.10 0.39 -1.48
N VAL A 114 17.84 0.78 -2.71
CA VAL A 114 16.92 0.07 -3.62
C VAL A 114 17.68 -0.22 -4.90
N ALA A 115 17.70 -1.47 -5.35
CA ALA A 115 18.33 -1.83 -6.59
C ALA A 115 17.75 -1.00 -7.76
N PRO A 116 18.57 -0.48 -8.68
CA PRO A 116 18.13 0.43 -9.74
C PRO A 116 16.94 -0.11 -10.56
N GLU A 117 16.93 -1.40 -10.84
CA GLU A 117 15.87 -2.08 -11.58
C GLU A 117 14.54 -2.08 -10.81
N TYR A 118 14.57 -2.24 -9.48
CA TYR A 118 13.37 -2.19 -8.64
C TYR A 118 12.85 -0.77 -8.51
N LEU A 119 13.75 0.20 -8.36
CA LEU A 119 13.36 1.60 -8.32
C LEU A 119 12.71 2.04 -9.64
N ALA A 120 13.29 1.66 -10.77
CA ALA A 120 12.73 1.97 -12.10
C ALA A 120 11.35 1.34 -12.28
N GLU A 121 11.15 0.10 -11.84
CA GLU A 121 9.85 -0.57 -11.91
C GLU A 121 8.81 0.09 -10.98
N ALA A 122 9.20 0.44 -9.75
CA ALA A 122 8.32 1.16 -8.83
C ALA A 122 7.91 2.53 -9.40
N GLN A 123 8.83 3.29 -9.98
CA GLN A 123 8.56 4.57 -10.65
C GLN A 123 7.62 4.39 -11.84
N ARG A 124 7.83 3.36 -12.66
CA ARG A 124 6.95 3.03 -13.79
C ARG A 124 5.51 2.73 -13.31
N MET A 125 5.37 1.94 -12.25
CA MET A 125 4.06 1.62 -11.67
C MET A 125 3.40 2.85 -11.04
N ALA A 126 4.16 3.67 -10.30
CA ALA A 126 3.67 4.89 -9.70
C ALA A 126 3.18 5.89 -10.76
N ALA A 127 3.94 6.09 -11.85
CA ALA A 127 3.50 6.90 -12.97
C ALA A 127 2.19 6.39 -13.57
N ALA A 128 2.11 5.08 -13.85
CA ALA A 128 0.93 4.48 -14.47
C ALA A 128 -0.33 4.61 -13.60
N VAL A 129 -0.23 4.43 -12.28
CA VAL A 129 -1.39 4.54 -11.41
C VAL A 129 -1.84 5.99 -11.20
N THR A 130 -0.90 6.93 -11.05
CA THR A 130 -1.24 8.35 -10.88
C THR A 130 -1.79 8.96 -12.18
N GLU A 131 -1.31 8.54 -13.33
CA GLU A 131 -1.86 8.92 -14.62
C GLU A 131 -3.31 8.42 -14.79
N ALA A 132 -3.59 7.16 -14.42
CA ALA A 132 -4.93 6.58 -14.52
C ALA A 132 -5.95 7.25 -13.58
N LEU A 133 -5.51 7.71 -12.41
CA LEU A 133 -6.37 8.39 -11.42
C LEU A 133 -6.56 9.88 -11.75
N THR A 134 -5.67 10.45 -12.52
CA THR A 134 -5.63 11.88 -12.90
C THR A 134 -5.54 12.83 -11.69
N GLY A 135 -5.24 14.10 -11.96
CA GLY A 135 -5.13 15.14 -10.94
C GLY A 135 -3.68 15.58 -10.71
N ALA A 136 -3.54 16.74 -10.03
CA ALA A 136 -2.25 17.28 -9.62
C ALA A 136 -2.11 17.20 -8.10
N GLY A 137 -0.90 16.96 -7.63
CA GLY A 137 -0.61 16.86 -6.21
C GLY A 137 0.46 15.85 -5.86
N LEU A 138 0.55 15.57 -4.57
CA LEU A 138 1.44 14.55 -4.03
C LEU A 138 0.67 13.25 -3.79
N TRP A 139 1.32 12.13 -4.12
CA TRP A 139 0.81 10.78 -3.94
C TRP A 139 1.84 9.98 -3.14
N GLY A 140 1.41 9.33 -2.07
CA GLY A 140 2.20 8.30 -1.39
C GLY A 140 1.93 6.95 -2.05
N VAL A 141 2.89 6.40 -2.78
CA VAL A 141 2.73 5.11 -3.46
C VAL A 141 3.61 4.07 -2.78
N GLU A 142 3.01 3.01 -2.25
CA GLU A 142 3.70 1.97 -1.49
C GLU A 142 3.96 0.72 -2.31
N PHE A 143 5.13 0.12 -2.08
CA PHE A 143 5.58 -1.07 -2.79
C PHE A 143 6.20 -2.08 -1.83
N PHE A 144 5.92 -3.35 -2.09
CA PHE A 144 6.69 -4.46 -1.55
C PHE A 144 7.83 -4.81 -2.51
N LEU A 145 9.03 -4.95 -1.97
CA LEU A 145 10.21 -5.40 -2.69
C LEU A 145 10.54 -6.83 -2.27
N SER A 146 10.58 -7.74 -3.25
CA SER A 146 10.90 -9.15 -3.04
C SER A 146 12.06 -9.55 -3.94
N HIS A 147 13.13 -10.08 -3.35
CA HIS A 147 14.28 -10.60 -4.12
C HIS A 147 13.89 -11.73 -5.06
N GLU A 148 12.92 -12.55 -4.68
CA GLU A 148 12.46 -13.66 -5.51
C GLU A 148 11.47 -13.22 -6.60
N ASN A 149 10.60 -12.26 -6.26
CA ASN A 149 9.42 -11.98 -7.06
C ASN A 149 9.37 -10.56 -7.63
N GLY A 150 10.37 -9.71 -7.32
CA GLY A 150 10.44 -8.33 -7.81
C GLY A 150 9.52 -7.37 -7.06
N VAL A 151 9.03 -6.35 -7.74
CA VAL A 151 8.27 -5.25 -7.16
C VAL A 151 6.77 -5.51 -7.26
N TYR A 152 6.05 -5.30 -6.16
CA TYR A 152 4.59 -5.32 -6.10
C TYR A 152 4.06 -3.97 -5.67
N PHE A 153 3.08 -3.46 -6.39
CA PHE A 153 2.26 -2.34 -5.92
C PHE A 153 1.41 -2.81 -4.72
N SER A 154 1.47 -2.05 -3.64
CA SER A 154 0.72 -2.32 -2.42
C SER A 154 -0.46 -1.36 -2.24
N GLU A 155 -0.18 -0.08 -2.08
CA GLU A 155 -1.19 0.93 -1.76
C GLU A 155 -0.86 2.27 -2.43
N LEU A 156 -1.87 3.12 -2.58
CA LEU A 156 -1.72 4.51 -3.00
C LEU A 156 -2.59 5.40 -2.14
N SER A 157 -1.99 6.46 -1.61
CA SER A 157 -2.66 7.54 -0.89
C SER A 157 -2.56 8.84 -1.68
N PRO A 158 -3.69 9.44 -2.13
CA PRO A 158 -3.69 10.70 -2.89
C PRO A 158 -3.58 11.92 -1.98
N ARG A 159 -2.55 11.96 -1.15
CA ARG A 159 -2.31 12.96 -0.11
C ARG A 159 -0.89 12.86 0.43
N PRO A 160 -0.40 13.85 1.22
CA PRO A 160 0.78 13.67 2.07
C PRO A 160 0.65 12.39 2.91
N HIS A 161 1.74 11.64 3.05
CA HIS A 161 1.75 10.29 3.57
C HIS A 161 2.51 10.19 4.90
N ASP A 162 2.05 9.33 5.80
CA ASP A 162 2.66 9.19 7.14
C ASP A 162 4.15 8.87 7.09
N THR A 163 4.57 8.01 6.13
CA THR A 163 6.00 7.73 5.91
C THR A 163 6.76 8.94 5.38
N GLY A 164 6.09 9.85 4.67
CA GLY A 164 6.64 11.10 4.14
C GLY A 164 7.02 12.12 5.20
N MET A 165 6.55 11.96 6.45
CA MET A 165 6.93 12.82 7.58
C MET A 165 8.44 12.88 7.80
N VAL A 166 9.21 11.88 7.36
CA VAL A 166 10.67 11.90 7.41
C VAL A 166 11.27 13.08 6.64
N THR A 167 10.57 13.62 5.64
CA THR A 167 11.02 14.78 4.85
C THR A 167 11.04 16.08 5.67
N LEU A 168 10.30 16.15 6.79
CA LEU A 168 10.36 17.28 7.73
C LEU A 168 11.70 17.36 8.49
N ALA A 169 12.43 16.25 8.55
CA ALA A 169 13.77 16.20 9.14
C ALA A 169 14.87 16.72 8.20
N GLY A 170 14.52 17.33 7.07
CA GLY A 170 15.50 17.87 6.11
C GLY A 170 16.22 16.80 5.30
N THR A 171 15.60 15.64 5.09
CA THR A 171 16.19 14.55 4.29
C THR A 171 16.18 14.83 2.78
N GLN A 172 15.41 15.84 2.37
CA GLN A 172 15.37 16.40 1.03
C GLN A 172 15.06 17.91 1.08
N ASN A 173 15.22 18.63 -0.04
CA ASN A 173 15.10 20.10 -0.08
C ASN A 173 13.68 20.62 0.21
N LEU A 174 12.65 19.93 -0.27
CA LEU A 174 11.25 20.29 -0.03
C LEU A 174 10.60 19.13 0.72
N ASN A 175 9.91 19.44 1.81
CA ASN A 175 9.13 18.42 2.49
C ASN A 175 7.85 18.07 1.71
N GLU A 176 7.18 17.01 2.10
CA GLU A 176 6.00 16.49 1.40
C GLU A 176 4.84 17.49 1.30
N PHE A 177 4.65 18.34 2.31
CA PHE A 177 3.59 19.35 2.30
C PHE A 177 3.91 20.48 1.33
N GLU A 178 5.16 20.92 1.28
CA GLU A 178 5.63 21.93 0.32
C GLU A 178 5.52 21.40 -1.12
N LEU A 179 5.85 20.13 -1.33
CA LEU A 179 5.69 19.48 -2.64
C LEU A 179 4.22 19.45 -3.07
N HIS A 180 3.31 19.05 -2.17
CA HIS A 180 1.88 19.03 -2.44
C HIS A 180 1.38 20.43 -2.79
N LEU A 181 1.69 21.43 -1.96
CA LEU A 181 1.25 22.82 -2.16
C LEU A 181 1.74 23.41 -3.49
N ARG A 182 2.92 23.01 -3.97
CA ARG A 182 3.46 23.49 -5.25
C ARG A 182 2.90 22.77 -6.47
N ALA A 183 2.37 21.57 -6.28
CA ALA A 183 1.85 20.74 -7.36
C ALA A 183 0.39 21.06 -7.71
N VAL A 184 -0.40 21.57 -6.78
CA VAL A 184 -1.81 21.98 -6.94
C VAL A 184 -1.96 23.49 -7.29
#